data_4b9e35f44e26637e1363fe866ae52f69
#
_entry.id   4b9e35f44e26637e1363fe866ae52f69
#
_cell.length_a   1.000
_cell.length_b   1.000
_cell.length_c   1.000
_cell.angle_alpha   90.00
_cell.angle_beta   90.00
_cell.angle_gamma   90.00
#
_symmetry.space_group_name_H-M   'P 1'
#
loop_
_entity.id
_entity.type
_entity.pdbx_description
1 polymer ?
#
loop_
_entity_poly.entity_id
_entity_poly.type
_entity_poly.pdbx_seq_one_letter_code
_entity_poly.pdbx_strand_id
1 'polypeptide(L)'
;LDELFSYTDDYTYYMTAEEYQAFLQGVEGDVSFAGIGAEITYVPEGIRIVSVLKGGGAEKAGLAAGDIIIAIESESCAPGGAEHRAKLLGEAGTSVTVTVRHADGTQADYTVTRALVTQTNTTVSVTGGVGYIDCDSFGTQTGTYFQEGVRGNDSAVHAWIVDLRGNGGGLTSAAVSALGAF
;
A
#
# COMPACT_ATOMS: atom_id res chain seq x y z
N LEU A 1 7.82 -3.38 -33.41
CA LEU A 1 7.66 -4.27 -32.25
C LEU A 1 6.28 -4.93 -32.26
N ASP A 2 5.19 -4.18 -32.47
CA ASP A 2 3.83 -4.70 -32.48
C ASP A 2 3.62 -5.84 -33.51
N GLU A 3 4.24 -5.74 -34.68
CA GLU A 3 4.22 -6.80 -35.69
C GLU A 3 4.98 -8.07 -35.25
N LEU A 4 6.04 -7.93 -34.45
CA LEU A 4 6.77 -9.06 -33.90
C LEU A 4 5.94 -9.81 -32.87
N PHE A 5 5.20 -9.08 -32.01
CA PHE A 5 4.38 -9.66 -30.95
C PHE A 5 3.05 -10.24 -31.47
N SER A 6 2.62 -9.89 -32.68
CA SER A 6 1.43 -10.52 -33.30
C SER A 6 1.58 -12.03 -33.54
N TYR A 7 2.80 -12.56 -33.49
CA TYR A 7 3.11 -13.98 -33.68
C TYR A 7 3.37 -14.73 -32.37
N THR A 8 3.21 -14.06 -31.24
CA THR A 8 3.43 -14.65 -29.90
C THR A 8 2.08 -14.87 -29.19
N ASP A 9 2.11 -15.51 -28.03
CA ASP A 9 0.94 -15.74 -27.20
C ASP A 9 0.57 -14.49 -26.37
N ASP A 10 -0.60 -14.56 -25.72
CA ASP A 10 -1.14 -13.47 -24.88
C ASP A 10 -0.26 -13.17 -23.63
N TYR A 11 0.74 -14.00 -23.36
CA TYR A 11 1.64 -13.88 -22.21
C TYR A 11 3.01 -13.31 -22.59
N THR A 12 3.24 -13.09 -23.87
CA THR A 12 4.50 -12.53 -24.36
C THR A 12 4.35 -11.03 -24.56
N TYR A 13 5.16 -10.24 -23.86
CA TYR A 13 5.18 -8.79 -23.97
C TYR A 13 6.60 -8.24 -23.82
N TYR A 14 6.82 -7.04 -24.34
CA TYR A 14 8.07 -6.30 -24.21
C TYR A 14 7.93 -5.28 -23.08
N MET A 15 8.99 -5.16 -22.31
CA MET A 15 9.13 -4.09 -21.32
C MET A 15 10.32 -3.21 -21.70
N THR A 16 10.16 -1.92 -21.58
CA THR A 16 11.29 -0.99 -21.53
C THR A 16 12.11 -1.23 -20.27
N ALA A 17 13.31 -0.67 -20.18
CA ALA A 17 14.12 -0.80 -18.98
C ALA A 17 13.43 -0.20 -17.74
N GLU A 18 12.68 0.88 -17.91
CA GLU A 18 11.91 1.51 -16.82
C GLU A 18 10.72 0.64 -16.37
N GLU A 19 9.96 0.10 -17.33
CA GLU A 19 8.85 -0.82 -17.03
C GLU A 19 9.34 -2.10 -16.37
N TYR A 20 10.50 -2.63 -16.81
CA TYR A 20 11.10 -3.79 -16.18
C TYR A 20 11.54 -3.53 -14.75
N GLN A 21 12.12 -2.36 -14.45
CA GLN A 21 12.45 -1.99 -13.07
C GLN A 21 11.20 -1.83 -12.21
N ALA A 22 10.13 -1.23 -12.72
CA ALA A 22 8.85 -1.13 -12.01
C ALA A 22 8.22 -2.51 -11.76
N PHE A 23 8.30 -3.41 -12.75
CA PHE A 23 7.87 -4.80 -12.61
C PHE A 23 8.65 -5.54 -11.52
N LEU A 24 9.99 -5.42 -11.51
CA LEU A 24 10.82 -6.03 -10.47
C LEU A 24 10.45 -5.54 -9.07
N GLN A 25 10.25 -4.23 -8.89
CA GLN A 25 9.79 -3.67 -7.62
C GLN A 25 8.44 -4.26 -7.18
N GLY A 26 7.51 -4.44 -8.11
CA GLY A 26 6.23 -5.10 -7.85
C GLY A 26 6.37 -6.57 -7.43
N VAL A 27 7.32 -7.29 -8.04
CA VAL A 27 7.61 -8.70 -7.71
C VAL A 27 8.35 -8.83 -6.37
N GLU A 28 9.19 -7.86 -6.01
CA GLU A 28 9.85 -7.82 -4.69
C GLU A 28 8.86 -7.64 -3.54
N GLY A 29 7.66 -7.12 -3.82
CA GLY A 29 6.48 -7.17 -2.95
C GLY A 29 6.42 -6.14 -1.83
N ASP A 30 7.53 -5.51 -1.48
CA ASP A 30 7.57 -4.41 -0.53
C ASP A 30 7.84 -3.12 -1.28
N VAL A 31 6.78 -2.40 -1.63
CA VAL A 31 6.90 -1.09 -2.25
C VAL A 31 7.08 -0.06 -1.15
N SER A 32 8.29 0.46 -1.03
CA SER A 32 8.57 1.60 -0.16
C SER A 32 8.48 2.89 -0.97
N PHE A 33 7.61 3.78 -0.55
CA PHE A 33 7.51 5.13 -1.09
C PHE A 33 7.39 6.13 0.05
N ALA A 34 7.81 7.35 -0.17
CA ALA A 34 7.60 8.40 0.80
C ALA A 34 6.34 9.20 0.46
N GLY A 35 5.47 9.35 1.44
CA GLY A 35 4.19 10.04 1.29
C GLY A 35 3.53 10.36 2.63
N ILE A 36 2.29 10.80 2.58
CA ILE A 36 1.54 11.23 3.77
C ILE A 36 1.13 10.06 4.69
N GLY A 37 1.20 8.80 4.23
CA GLY A 37 0.81 7.64 5.04
C GLY A 37 -0.69 7.49 5.18
N ALA A 38 -1.42 7.57 4.07
CA ALA A 38 -2.85 7.32 4.00
C ALA A 38 -3.20 6.50 2.75
N GLU A 39 -4.17 5.61 2.89
CA GLU A 39 -4.86 4.99 1.77
C GLU A 39 -5.93 5.95 1.27
N ILE A 40 -6.03 6.13 -0.03
CA ILE A 40 -6.89 7.16 -0.63
C ILE A 40 -7.76 6.60 -1.76
N THR A 41 -8.88 7.25 -2.01
CA THR A 41 -9.70 7.05 -3.20
C THR A 41 -10.06 8.39 -3.82
N TYR A 42 -10.30 8.42 -5.13
CA TYR A 42 -10.66 9.64 -5.83
C TYR A 42 -12.18 9.84 -5.78
N VAL A 43 -12.57 11.06 -5.49
CA VAL A 43 -13.97 11.50 -5.48
C VAL A 43 -14.11 12.81 -6.26
N PRO A 44 -15.31 13.20 -6.71
CA PRO A 44 -15.49 14.44 -7.46
C PRO A 44 -15.03 15.70 -6.73
N GLU A 45 -15.08 15.69 -5.39
CA GLU A 45 -14.70 16.80 -4.54
C GLU A 45 -13.19 16.87 -4.22
N GLY A 46 -12.43 15.81 -4.55
CA GLY A 46 -11.01 15.70 -4.24
C GLY A 46 -10.53 14.28 -3.97
N ILE A 47 -9.74 14.12 -2.93
CA ILE A 47 -9.14 12.84 -2.52
C ILE A 47 -9.68 12.46 -1.15
N ARG A 48 -10.45 11.37 -1.07
CA ARG A 48 -10.95 10.85 0.22
C ARG A 48 -9.92 9.95 0.87
N ILE A 49 -9.68 10.15 2.15
CA ILE A 49 -8.89 9.26 3.00
C ILE A 49 -9.77 8.05 3.36
N VAL A 50 -9.34 6.86 2.97
CA VAL A 50 -9.99 5.58 3.30
C VAL A 50 -9.49 5.09 4.64
N SER A 51 -8.17 5.14 4.86
CA SER A 51 -7.52 4.78 6.11
C SER A 51 -6.23 5.58 6.30
N VAL A 52 -5.76 5.72 7.53
CA VAL A 52 -4.45 6.30 7.86
C VAL A 52 -3.55 5.22 8.42
N LEU A 53 -2.29 5.22 8.02
CA LEU A 53 -1.30 4.27 8.48
C LEU A 53 -0.80 4.67 9.88
N LYS A 54 -0.76 3.70 10.78
CA LYS A 54 -0.27 3.90 12.15
C LYS A 54 1.18 4.42 12.15
N GLY A 55 1.42 5.50 12.85
CA GLY A 55 2.71 6.18 12.88
C GLY A 55 3.03 7.01 11.64
N GLY A 56 2.13 7.05 10.65
CA GLY A 56 2.27 7.82 9.42
C GLY A 56 2.13 9.33 9.63
N GLY A 57 2.46 10.11 8.60
CA GLY A 57 2.37 11.56 8.63
C GLY A 57 0.93 12.06 8.78
N ALA A 58 -0.02 11.42 8.10
CA ALA A 58 -1.44 11.76 8.16
C ALA A 58 -2.02 11.57 9.57
N GLU A 59 -1.73 10.42 10.22
CA GLU A 59 -2.16 10.16 11.60
C GLU A 59 -1.59 11.21 12.57
N LYS A 60 -0.27 11.49 12.47
CA LYS A 60 0.41 12.49 13.31
C LYS A 60 -0.13 13.90 13.11
N ALA A 61 -0.59 14.22 11.91
CA ALA A 61 -1.23 15.49 11.60
C ALA A 61 -2.68 15.56 12.09
N GLY A 62 -3.27 14.44 12.52
CA GLY A 62 -4.65 14.37 13.01
C GLY A 62 -5.69 14.11 11.91
N LEU A 63 -5.28 13.66 10.73
CA LEU A 63 -6.20 13.25 9.67
C LEU A 63 -6.80 11.89 9.98
N ALA A 64 -8.04 11.67 9.52
CA ALA A 64 -8.80 10.47 9.80
C ALA A 64 -9.47 9.90 8.54
N ALA A 65 -9.90 8.63 8.64
CA ALA A 65 -10.72 8.02 7.62
C ALA A 65 -12.04 8.78 7.44
N GLY A 66 -12.43 9.01 6.18
CA GLY A 66 -13.61 9.78 5.81
C GLY A 66 -13.31 11.25 5.46
N ASP A 67 -12.18 11.79 5.88
CA ASP A 67 -11.74 13.13 5.49
C ASP A 67 -11.53 13.23 3.98
N ILE A 68 -11.78 14.42 3.41
CA ILE A 68 -11.57 14.68 1.98
C ILE A 68 -10.55 15.80 1.84
N ILE A 69 -9.42 15.50 1.23
CA ILE A 69 -8.43 16.50 0.81
C ILE A 69 -9.01 17.24 -0.40
N ILE A 70 -9.29 18.52 -0.24
CA ILE A 70 -9.91 19.37 -1.26
C ILE A 70 -8.91 20.29 -1.95
N ALA A 71 -7.74 20.53 -1.31
CA ALA A 71 -6.63 21.27 -1.91
C ALA A 71 -5.28 20.75 -1.39
N ILE A 72 -4.23 20.91 -2.18
CA ILE A 72 -2.84 20.60 -1.86
C ILE A 72 -2.02 21.83 -2.24
N GLU A 73 -1.20 22.38 -1.31
CA GLU A 73 -0.42 23.61 -1.49
C GLU A 73 -1.30 24.76 -2.04
N SER A 74 -2.52 24.87 -1.54
CA SER A 74 -3.54 25.86 -1.95
C SER A 74 -4.10 25.63 -3.38
N GLU A 75 -3.72 24.58 -4.08
CA GLU A 75 -4.30 24.23 -5.37
C GLU A 75 -5.44 23.22 -5.19
N SER A 76 -6.58 23.46 -5.83
CA SER A 76 -7.75 22.58 -5.73
C SER A 76 -7.45 21.18 -6.27
N CYS A 77 -7.94 20.16 -5.55
CA CYS A 77 -7.86 18.75 -5.95
C CYS A 77 -9.15 18.25 -6.62
N ALA A 78 -10.09 19.10 -6.94
CA ALA A 78 -11.35 18.71 -7.56
C ALA A 78 -11.28 18.85 -9.10
N PRO A 79 -11.63 17.78 -9.87
CA PRO A 79 -11.89 16.41 -9.39
C PRO A 79 -10.63 15.69 -8.94
N GLY A 80 -10.76 14.74 -7.99
CA GLY A 80 -9.62 13.95 -7.53
C GLY A 80 -9.00 13.13 -8.67
N GLY A 81 -7.67 13.04 -8.72
CA GLY A 81 -6.97 12.35 -9.78
C GLY A 81 -5.53 11.95 -9.40
N ALA A 82 -4.89 11.18 -10.29
CA ALA A 82 -3.54 10.67 -10.07
C ALA A 82 -2.49 11.79 -9.97
N GLU A 83 -2.67 12.90 -10.67
CA GLU A 83 -1.84 14.09 -10.63
C GLU A 83 -1.80 14.72 -9.24
N HIS A 84 -2.93 14.72 -8.53
CA HIS A 84 -3.02 15.21 -7.16
C HIS A 84 -2.37 14.23 -6.18
N ARG A 85 -2.51 12.90 -6.41
CA ARG A 85 -1.81 11.89 -5.63
C ARG A 85 -0.30 12.07 -5.71
N ALA A 86 0.25 12.40 -6.88
CA ALA A 86 1.68 12.63 -7.07
C ALA A 86 2.21 13.74 -6.15
N LYS A 87 1.41 14.78 -5.87
CA LYS A 87 1.78 15.88 -4.96
C LYS A 87 1.81 15.46 -3.48
N LEU A 88 1.10 14.40 -3.10
CA LEU A 88 1.13 13.83 -1.74
C LEU A 88 2.37 12.97 -1.50
N LEU A 89 3.01 12.50 -2.56
CA LEU A 89 4.28 11.79 -2.54
C LEU A 89 5.43 12.81 -2.54
N GLY A 90 6.66 12.35 -2.22
CA GLY A 90 7.86 13.18 -2.26
C GLY A 90 8.95 12.61 -1.34
N GLU A 91 10.01 13.35 -1.09
CA GLU A 91 11.09 12.91 -0.21
C GLU A 91 10.61 12.75 1.24
N ALA A 92 11.08 11.68 1.91
CA ALA A 92 10.82 11.48 3.33
C ALA A 92 11.39 12.65 4.16
N GLY A 93 10.62 13.10 5.16
CA GLY A 93 10.97 14.24 5.99
C GLY A 93 10.54 15.60 5.42
N THR A 94 10.14 15.68 4.15
CA THR A 94 9.53 16.91 3.59
C THR A 94 8.07 17.02 4.04
N SER A 95 7.52 18.22 4.00
CA SER A 95 6.13 18.47 4.38
C SER A 95 5.29 18.89 3.18
N VAL A 96 3.99 18.65 3.26
CA VAL A 96 2.98 19.14 2.31
C VAL A 96 1.80 19.71 3.09
N THR A 97 1.30 20.83 2.66
CA THR A 97 0.09 21.43 3.22
C THR A 97 -1.13 20.93 2.46
N VAL A 98 -2.11 20.42 3.18
CA VAL A 98 -3.39 19.95 2.61
C VAL A 98 -4.55 20.67 3.28
N THR A 99 -5.50 21.14 2.49
CA THR A 99 -6.79 21.62 3.01
C THR A 99 -7.74 20.44 3.02
N VAL A 100 -8.31 20.15 4.17
CA VAL A 100 -9.17 18.98 4.39
C VAL A 100 -10.56 19.42 4.78
N ARG A 101 -11.56 18.76 4.22
CA ARG A 101 -12.95 18.85 4.66
C ARG A 101 -13.30 17.58 5.44
N HIS A 102 -13.69 17.79 6.70
CA HIS A 102 -14.14 16.71 7.58
C HIS A 102 -15.58 16.27 7.30
N ALA A 103 -15.98 15.14 7.90
CA ALA A 103 -17.33 14.60 7.75
C ALA A 103 -18.45 15.54 8.26
N ASP A 104 -18.14 16.40 9.22
CA ASP A 104 -19.05 17.44 9.74
C ASP A 104 -19.14 18.70 8.84
N GLY A 105 -18.38 18.72 7.74
CA GLY A 105 -18.31 19.83 6.79
C GLY A 105 -17.32 20.92 7.15
N THR A 106 -16.67 20.87 8.31
CA THR A 106 -15.62 21.83 8.68
C THR A 106 -14.40 21.66 7.78
N GLN A 107 -13.66 22.75 7.57
CA GLN A 107 -12.44 22.74 6.76
C GLN A 107 -11.28 23.32 7.57
N ALA A 108 -10.11 22.70 7.42
CA ALA A 108 -8.87 23.18 8.04
C ALA A 108 -7.65 22.78 7.20
N ASP A 109 -6.57 23.53 7.37
CA ASP A 109 -5.28 23.24 6.77
C ASP A 109 -4.44 22.41 7.72
N TYR A 110 -3.79 21.39 7.16
CA TYR A 110 -2.90 20.48 7.87
C TYR A 110 -1.55 20.42 7.17
N THR A 111 -0.48 20.58 7.94
CA THR A 111 0.87 20.32 7.46
C THR A 111 1.22 18.88 7.78
N VAL A 112 1.35 18.05 6.73
CA VAL A 112 1.64 16.63 6.84
C VAL A 112 3.08 16.36 6.45
N THR A 113 3.86 15.78 7.35
CA THR A 113 5.24 15.36 7.06
C THR A 113 5.22 14.02 6.34
N ARG A 114 5.84 13.97 5.16
CA ARG A 114 5.99 12.73 4.40
C ARG A 114 6.93 11.78 5.15
N ALA A 115 6.54 10.55 5.26
CA ALA A 115 7.34 9.48 5.87
C ALA A 115 7.51 8.34 4.86
N LEU A 116 8.56 7.55 5.05
CA LEU A 116 8.70 6.30 4.31
C LEU A 116 7.53 5.39 4.71
N VAL A 117 6.75 4.99 3.74
CA VAL A 117 5.65 4.04 3.86
C VAL A 117 6.10 2.76 3.20
N THR A 118 6.19 1.69 3.96
CA THR A 118 6.37 0.35 3.41
C THR A 118 5.01 -0.30 3.36
N GLN A 119 4.53 -0.54 2.15
CA GLN A 119 3.32 -1.31 1.94
C GLN A 119 3.73 -2.78 1.93
N THR A 120 3.29 -3.53 2.94
CA THR A 120 3.55 -4.97 3.02
C THR A 120 2.49 -5.72 2.23
N ASN A 121 2.93 -6.76 1.52
CA ASN A 121 2.05 -7.68 0.82
C ASN A 121 1.46 -8.78 1.73
N THR A 122 1.75 -8.71 3.02
CA THR A 122 1.34 -9.72 3.99
C THR A 122 0.95 -9.05 5.29
N THR A 123 -0.23 -9.34 5.79
CA THR A 123 -0.69 -8.87 7.10
C THR A 123 -1.04 -10.06 7.98
N VAL A 124 -0.81 -9.91 9.28
CA VAL A 124 -1.09 -10.94 10.28
C VAL A 124 -1.98 -10.38 11.38
N SER A 125 -3.04 -11.09 11.69
CA SER A 125 -3.94 -10.74 12.78
C SER A 125 -4.36 -11.99 13.57
N VAL A 126 -4.74 -11.80 14.84
CA VAL A 126 -5.22 -12.89 15.71
C VAL A 126 -6.52 -12.50 16.37
N THR A 127 -7.51 -13.36 16.24
CA THR A 127 -8.82 -13.17 16.86
C THR A 127 -9.37 -14.50 17.37
N GLY A 128 -9.75 -14.55 18.66
CA GLY A 128 -10.38 -15.72 19.25
C GLY A 128 -9.54 -17.00 19.20
N GLY A 129 -8.20 -16.89 19.21
CA GLY A 129 -7.29 -18.02 19.14
C GLY A 129 -7.08 -18.54 17.70
N VAL A 130 -7.59 -17.84 16.70
CA VAL A 130 -7.33 -18.11 15.28
C VAL A 130 -6.43 -17.03 14.72
N GLY A 131 -5.32 -17.42 14.15
CA GLY A 131 -4.42 -16.56 13.38
C GLY A 131 -4.92 -16.46 11.93
N TYR A 132 -4.87 -15.26 11.37
CA TYR A 132 -5.23 -14.97 9.99
C TYR A 132 -4.08 -14.25 9.32
N ILE A 133 -3.61 -14.82 8.22
CA ILE A 133 -2.56 -14.26 7.38
C ILE A 133 -3.18 -13.95 6.03
N ASP A 134 -3.21 -12.68 5.66
CA ASP A 134 -3.61 -12.21 4.35
C ASP A 134 -2.35 -11.92 3.53
N CYS A 135 -2.22 -12.53 2.36
CA CYS A 135 -1.04 -12.46 1.53
C CYS A 135 -1.42 -12.17 0.08
N ASP A 136 -1.22 -10.91 -0.36
CA ASP A 136 -1.58 -10.43 -1.69
C ASP A 136 -0.58 -10.86 -2.78
N SER A 137 0.69 -11.10 -2.40
CA SER A 137 1.73 -11.58 -3.31
C SER A 137 2.90 -12.17 -2.52
N PHE A 138 3.73 -12.98 -3.19
CA PHE A 138 4.94 -13.56 -2.59
C PHE A 138 6.17 -12.71 -2.92
N GLY A 139 6.41 -11.68 -2.12
CA GLY A 139 7.59 -10.82 -2.19
C GLY A 139 8.75 -11.31 -1.33
N THR A 140 9.87 -10.59 -1.37
CA THR A 140 11.13 -10.98 -0.69
C THR A 140 10.98 -11.15 0.83
N GLN A 141 10.10 -10.38 1.46
CA GLN A 141 9.89 -10.39 2.93
C GLN A 141 8.73 -11.30 3.37
N THR A 142 7.94 -11.85 2.45
CA THR A 142 6.75 -12.65 2.77
C THR A 142 7.07 -13.79 3.74
N GLY A 143 8.15 -14.53 3.50
CA GLY A 143 8.58 -15.61 4.39
C GLY A 143 8.89 -15.13 5.81
N THR A 144 9.50 -13.97 5.95
CA THR A 144 9.79 -13.34 7.25
C THR A 144 8.49 -12.97 7.97
N TYR A 145 7.55 -12.33 7.29
CA TYR A 145 6.25 -11.96 7.88
C TYR A 145 5.45 -13.17 8.36
N PHE A 146 5.44 -14.26 7.59
CA PHE A 146 4.82 -15.52 8.01
C PHE A 146 5.49 -16.08 9.26
N GLN A 147 6.83 -16.19 9.26
CA GLN A 147 7.58 -16.75 10.38
C GLN A 147 7.44 -15.91 11.66
N GLU A 148 7.54 -14.59 11.55
CA GLU A 148 7.36 -13.69 12.69
C GLU A 148 5.91 -13.73 13.21
N GLY A 149 4.93 -13.72 12.30
CA GLY A 149 3.52 -13.80 12.64
C GLY A 149 3.17 -15.09 13.37
N VAL A 150 3.60 -16.23 12.85
CA VAL A 150 3.33 -17.54 13.47
C VAL A 150 4.07 -17.67 14.79
N ARG A 151 5.38 -17.43 14.85
CA ARG A 151 6.18 -17.56 16.07
C ARG A 151 5.78 -16.57 17.16
N GLY A 152 5.45 -15.34 16.76
CA GLY A 152 5.05 -14.28 17.72
C GLY A 152 3.70 -14.58 18.38
N ASN A 153 2.90 -15.48 17.84
CA ASN A 153 1.56 -15.79 18.32
C ASN A 153 1.35 -17.27 18.68
N ASP A 154 2.39 -18.09 18.67
CA ASP A 154 2.32 -19.55 18.85
C ASP A 154 1.55 -19.99 20.10
N SER A 155 1.71 -19.30 21.20
CA SER A 155 1.02 -19.59 22.45
C SER A 155 -0.45 -19.14 22.49
N ALA A 156 -0.87 -18.24 21.59
CA ALA A 156 -2.21 -17.64 21.56
C ALA A 156 -3.09 -18.24 20.44
N VAL A 157 -2.50 -18.96 19.49
CA VAL A 157 -3.16 -19.45 18.27
C VAL A 157 -3.17 -20.96 18.24
N HIS A 158 -4.35 -21.55 17.99
CA HIS A 158 -4.53 -22.99 17.84
C HIS A 158 -4.87 -23.40 16.39
N ALA A 159 -5.12 -22.44 15.50
CA ALA A 159 -5.36 -22.66 14.07
C ALA A 159 -4.98 -21.43 13.27
N TRP A 160 -4.49 -21.64 12.06
CA TRP A 160 -4.14 -20.58 11.11
C TRP A 160 -5.02 -20.66 9.88
N ILE A 161 -5.46 -19.48 9.41
CA ILE A 161 -6.08 -19.27 8.10
C ILE A 161 -5.08 -18.47 7.26
N VAL A 162 -4.71 -18.99 6.11
CA VAL A 162 -3.92 -18.26 5.11
C VAL A 162 -4.85 -17.89 3.97
N ASP A 163 -5.06 -16.61 3.78
CA ASP A 163 -5.87 -16.06 2.70
C ASP A 163 -4.97 -15.67 1.52
N LEU A 164 -5.18 -16.36 0.40
CA LEU A 164 -4.49 -16.10 -0.86
C LEU A 164 -5.46 -15.60 -1.94
N ARG A 165 -6.65 -15.18 -1.56
CA ARG A 165 -7.62 -14.63 -2.51
C ARG A 165 -7.09 -13.32 -3.06
N GLY A 166 -7.04 -13.20 -4.40
CA GLY A 166 -6.41 -12.06 -5.06
C GLY A 166 -4.89 -12.13 -5.19
N ASN A 167 -4.25 -13.17 -4.61
CA ASN A 167 -2.80 -13.34 -4.76
C ASN A 167 -2.45 -13.64 -6.23
N GLY A 168 -1.71 -12.76 -6.85
CA GLY A 168 -1.26 -12.86 -8.23
C GLY A 168 -0.01 -13.71 -8.44
N GLY A 169 0.56 -14.29 -7.37
CA GLY A 169 1.82 -15.05 -7.41
C GLY A 169 3.00 -14.27 -6.83
N GLY A 170 4.19 -14.43 -7.42
CA GLY A 170 5.43 -13.78 -6.98
C GLY A 170 6.62 -14.74 -6.95
N LEU A 171 7.55 -14.52 -6.02
CA LEU A 171 8.77 -15.33 -5.89
C LEU A 171 8.48 -16.71 -5.32
N THR A 172 8.82 -17.76 -6.05
CA THR A 172 8.67 -19.15 -5.59
C THR A 172 9.46 -19.42 -4.30
N SER A 173 10.65 -18.82 -4.16
CA SER A 173 11.46 -18.92 -2.94
C SER A 173 10.76 -18.32 -1.72
N ALA A 174 10.02 -17.22 -1.90
CA ALA A 174 9.24 -16.59 -0.85
C ALA A 174 8.06 -17.47 -0.41
N ALA A 175 7.35 -18.09 -1.36
CA ALA A 175 6.28 -19.04 -1.09
C ALA A 175 6.79 -20.26 -0.30
N VAL A 176 7.94 -20.82 -0.70
CA VAL A 176 8.59 -21.94 0.04
C VAL A 176 8.99 -21.49 1.45
N SER A 177 9.55 -20.28 1.60
CA SER A 177 9.92 -19.75 2.92
C SER A 177 8.70 -19.53 3.81
N ALA A 178 7.58 -19.06 3.25
CA ALA A 178 6.31 -18.88 3.97
C ALA A 178 5.76 -20.21 4.50
N LEU A 179 5.81 -21.28 3.70
CA LEU A 179 5.41 -22.63 4.14
C LEU A 179 6.28 -23.16 5.30
N GLY A 180 7.53 -22.74 5.40
CA GLY A 180 8.41 -23.09 6.51
C GLY A 180 8.08 -22.41 7.84
N ALA A 181 7.02 -21.60 7.92
CA ALA A 181 6.57 -20.96 9.15
C ALA A 181 5.75 -21.91 10.05
N PHE A 182 5.13 -22.91 9.47
CA PHE A 182 4.28 -23.92 10.12
C PHE A 182 5.04 -25.23 10.32
#